data_2ab3b1271e1562b211ba0403a8bd10a5
#
_entry.id   2ab3b1271e1562b211ba0403a8bd10a5
#
_cell.length_a   1.000
_cell.length_b   1.000
_cell.length_c   1.000
_cell.angle_alpha   90.00
_cell.angle_beta   90.00
_cell.angle_gamma   90.00
#
_symmetry.space_group_name_H-M   'P 1'
#
loop_
_entity.id
_entity.type
_entity.pdbx_description
1 polymer ?
#
loop_
_entity_poly.entity_id
_entity_poly.type
_entity_poly.pdbx_seq_one_letter_code
_entity_poly.pdbx_strand_id
1 'polypeptide(L)'
;MLRSLVGSEMCIRDRSFYERKVGNDELIMPFITSCNIACGFHGGDPETILKTINLALSNNVKVGAHPSLYDIEGFGRRKLKVSHNEIRSLLIYQISTLIGITSFLGSKLHHVKVHGALYNMASLDDEIATTIVKTIHDIDPNLKLYGPSMLKWGDISKKFDIEYVPEVFSDRNYNDDLTLVDRNNKNAIINEPVDGVDHVMRMVKTNQVKTISGNLRSIKAETICIHGDQNNAIDFAKNISIELSKIGHYEKKF
;
A
#
# COMPACT_ATOMS: atom_id res chain seq x y z
N MET A 1 8.82 26.80 3.58
CA MET A 1 8.61 25.96 4.79
C MET A 1 8.33 24.56 4.30
N LEU A 2 9.33 23.70 4.34
CA LEU A 2 9.15 22.26 4.14
C LEU A 2 8.37 21.75 5.36
N ARG A 3 7.07 21.49 5.18
CA ARG A 3 6.33 20.68 6.16
C ARG A 3 7.01 19.31 6.17
N SER A 4 7.50 18.93 7.33
CA SER A 4 8.12 17.65 7.60
C SER A 4 7.29 16.54 6.93
N LEU A 5 7.90 15.81 6.00
CA LEU A 5 7.50 14.47 5.63
C LEU A 5 7.74 13.61 6.88
N VAL A 6 6.80 13.68 7.81
CA VAL A 6 6.82 12.84 9.00
C VAL A 6 6.41 11.44 8.55
N GLY A 7 7.40 10.57 8.46
CA GLY A 7 7.22 9.14 8.26
C GLY A 7 6.93 8.73 6.82
N SER A 8 7.98 8.43 6.06
CA SER A 8 7.82 7.56 4.90
C SER A 8 7.34 6.20 5.41
N GLU A 9 6.05 5.95 5.35
CA GLU A 9 5.48 4.69 5.78
C GLU A 9 5.85 3.63 4.75
N MET A 10 6.73 2.72 5.09
CA MET A 10 7.07 1.58 4.25
C MET A 10 6.06 0.47 4.51
N CYS A 11 5.44 0.01 3.46
CA CYS A 11 4.29 -0.87 3.51
C CYS A 11 4.57 -2.22 2.87
N ILE A 12 4.37 -3.29 3.62
CA ILE A 12 4.49 -4.67 3.14
C ILE A 12 3.14 -5.30 2.95
N ARG A 13 3.10 -6.26 2.02
CA ARG A 13 1.96 -7.11 1.74
C ARG A 13 2.26 -8.52 2.22
N ASP A 14 1.50 -8.99 3.20
CA ASP A 14 1.45 -10.40 3.49
C ASP A 14 0.68 -11.13 2.39
N ARG A 15 1.29 -12.20 1.85
CA ARG A 15 0.74 -13.04 0.79
C ARG A 15 0.58 -14.49 1.20
N SER A 16 0.93 -14.81 2.43
CA SER A 16 0.83 -16.16 2.95
C SER A 16 -0.63 -16.59 2.99
N PHE A 17 -0.88 -17.84 2.61
CA PHE A 17 -2.18 -18.48 2.65
C PHE A 17 -1.99 -19.95 2.99
N TYR A 18 -2.37 -20.35 4.20
CA TYR A 18 -2.15 -21.69 4.77
C TYR A 18 -0.68 -22.17 4.62
N GLU A 19 -0.44 -23.23 3.86
CA GLU A 19 0.89 -23.82 3.68
C GLU A 19 1.81 -23.02 2.70
N ARG A 20 1.27 -22.06 1.96
CA ARG A 20 2.06 -21.19 1.09
C ARG A 20 2.63 -20.01 1.86
N LYS A 21 3.83 -20.15 2.37
CA LYS A 21 4.60 -19.04 2.91
C LYS A 21 5.18 -18.20 1.74
N VAL A 22 4.74 -16.96 1.61
CA VAL A 22 5.22 -16.03 0.57
C VAL A 22 5.74 -14.77 1.28
N GLY A 23 7.05 -14.58 1.23
CA GLY A 23 7.72 -13.48 1.91
C GLY A 23 8.35 -13.89 3.24
N ASN A 24 9.11 -12.98 3.82
CA ASN A 24 9.73 -13.13 5.13
C ASN A 24 9.44 -11.90 5.98
N ASP A 25 8.19 -11.81 6.45
CA ASP A 25 7.68 -10.65 7.18
C ASP A 25 8.49 -10.36 8.44
N GLU A 26 8.98 -11.39 9.12
CA GLU A 26 9.79 -11.24 10.33
C GLU A 26 11.08 -10.45 10.06
N LEU A 27 11.70 -10.65 8.91
CA LEU A 27 12.94 -9.95 8.53
C LEU A 27 12.71 -8.53 7.98
N ILE A 28 11.49 -8.24 7.54
CA ILE A 28 11.15 -6.95 6.93
C ILE A 28 10.54 -5.98 7.95
N MET A 29 9.74 -6.49 8.91
CA MET A 29 9.07 -5.67 9.94
C MET A 29 9.98 -4.68 10.66
N PRO A 30 11.26 -4.98 10.96
CA PRO A 30 12.17 -3.98 11.56
C PRO A 30 12.39 -2.73 10.71
N PHE A 31 12.25 -2.81 9.38
CA PHE A 31 12.57 -1.73 8.46
C PHE A 31 11.36 -0.92 7.98
N ILE A 32 10.16 -1.22 8.46
CA ILE A 32 8.92 -0.57 8.02
C ILE A 32 8.18 0.11 9.17
N THR A 33 7.32 1.05 8.85
CA THR A 33 6.49 1.79 9.83
C THR A 33 5.02 1.42 9.74
N SER A 34 4.60 0.82 8.62
CA SER A 34 3.23 0.30 8.44
C SER A 34 3.22 -0.95 7.56
N CYS A 35 2.20 -1.80 7.73
CA CYS A 35 1.98 -2.97 6.88
C CYS A 35 0.53 -3.01 6.38
N ASN A 36 0.33 -3.57 5.18
CA ASN A 36 -1.01 -3.84 4.64
C ASN A 36 -1.27 -5.34 4.68
N ILE A 37 -2.27 -5.74 5.43
CA ILE A 37 -2.60 -7.14 5.66
C ILE A 37 -3.75 -7.56 4.75
N ALA A 38 -3.52 -8.61 3.97
CA ALA A 38 -4.55 -9.23 3.13
C ALA A 38 -5.71 -9.73 4.00
N CYS A 39 -6.93 -9.61 3.47
CA CYS A 39 -8.16 -9.81 4.24
C CYS A 39 -8.90 -11.10 3.86
N GLY A 40 -8.20 -12.13 3.37
CA GLY A 40 -8.76 -13.43 3.04
C GLY A 40 -9.32 -13.60 1.62
N PHE A 41 -9.39 -12.53 0.80
CA PHE A 41 -10.03 -12.58 -0.52
C PHE A 41 -9.04 -12.69 -1.69
N HIS A 42 -7.79 -12.36 -1.47
CA HIS A 42 -6.71 -12.56 -2.43
C HIS A 42 -5.49 -13.23 -1.80
N GLY A 43 -5.47 -13.28 -0.49
CA GLY A 43 -4.42 -13.84 0.36
C GLY A 43 -4.80 -13.63 1.81
N GLY A 44 -4.04 -14.23 2.71
CA GLY A 44 -4.32 -14.22 4.14
C GLY A 44 -5.41 -15.22 4.53
N ASP A 45 -5.15 -16.00 5.54
CA ASP A 45 -6.12 -16.84 6.24
C ASP A 45 -6.22 -16.36 7.70
N PRO A 46 -7.20 -16.83 8.48
CA PRO A 46 -7.40 -16.34 9.84
C PRO A 46 -6.18 -16.44 10.76
N GLU A 47 -5.41 -17.53 10.64
CA GLU A 47 -4.21 -17.76 11.47
C GLU A 47 -3.07 -16.83 11.01
N THR A 48 -2.84 -16.73 9.72
CA THR A 48 -1.82 -15.85 9.12
C THR A 48 -2.10 -14.39 9.46
N ILE A 49 -3.35 -13.94 9.32
CA ILE A 49 -3.76 -12.57 9.66
C ILE A 49 -3.45 -12.27 11.13
N LEU A 50 -3.84 -13.16 12.04
CA LEU A 50 -3.60 -13.00 13.48
C LEU A 50 -2.10 -12.95 13.81
N LYS A 51 -1.29 -13.83 13.22
CA LYS A 51 0.17 -13.84 13.39
C LYS A 51 0.81 -12.56 12.87
N THR A 52 0.42 -12.10 11.68
CA THR A 52 0.99 -10.89 11.07
C THR A 52 0.64 -9.64 11.87
N ILE A 53 -0.59 -9.52 12.40
CA ILE A 53 -0.96 -8.40 13.27
C ILE A 53 -0.11 -8.42 14.55
N ASN A 54 0.03 -9.57 15.22
CA ASN A 54 0.87 -9.66 16.41
C ASN A 54 2.33 -9.30 16.13
N LEU A 55 2.88 -9.76 15.01
CA LEU A 55 4.23 -9.41 14.57
C LEU A 55 4.39 -7.92 14.31
N ALA A 56 3.40 -7.29 13.66
CA ALA A 56 3.39 -5.84 13.43
C ALA A 56 3.38 -5.07 14.76
N LEU A 57 2.50 -5.45 15.68
CA LEU A 57 2.39 -4.78 17.00
C LEU A 57 3.68 -4.93 17.81
N SER A 58 4.31 -6.12 17.81
CA SER A 58 5.59 -6.36 18.50
C SER A 58 6.73 -5.51 17.94
N ASN A 59 6.62 -5.06 16.69
CA ASN A 59 7.61 -4.23 16.01
C ASN A 59 7.19 -2.74 15.96
N ASN A 60 6.15 -2.31 16.66
CA ASN A 60 5.59 -0.96 16.59
C ASN A 60 5.21 -0.54 15.16
N VAL A 61 4.75 -1.47 14.33
CA VAL A 61 4.31 -1.25 12.96
C VAL A 61 2.81 -1.02 12.94
N LYS A 62 2.38 0.03 12.25
CA LYS A 62 0.95 0.35 12.08
C LYS A 62 0.28 -0.66 11.17
N VAL A 63 -0.91 -1.13 11.56
CA VAL A 63 -1.67 -2.13 10.83
C VAL A 63 -2.69 -1.48 9.90
N GLY A 64 -2.68 -1.86 8.63
CA GLY A 64 -3.66 -1.46 7.63
C GLY A 64 -4.36 -2.64 6.98
N ALA A 65 -5.61 -2.45 6.59
CA ALA A 65 -6.37 -3.42 5.80
C ALA A 65 -6.02 -3.32 4.31
N HIS A 66 -5.86 -4.48 3.67
CA HIS A 66 -5.55 -4.58 2.24
C HIS A 66 -6.66 -5.31 1.47
N PRO A 67 -7.88 -4.72 1.40
CA PRO A 67 -9.02 -5.38 0.77
C PRO A 67 -8.88 -5.45 -0.75
N SER A 68 -9.46 -6.49 -1.35
CA SER A 68 -9.41 -6.75 -2.78
C SER A 68 -10.74 -7.25 -3.33
N LEU A 69 -10.79 -7.42 -4.64
CA LEU A 69 -11.78 -8.28 -5.27
C LEU A 69 -11.57 -9.73 -4.81
N TYR A 70 -12.64 -10.54 -4.84
CA TYR A 70 -12.55 -11.96 -4.51
C TYR A 70 -11.89 -12.72 -5.67
N ASP A 71 -10.60 -12.96 -5.54
CA ASP A 71 -9.78 -13.57 -6.58
C ASP A 71 -8.53 -14.25 -5.99
N ILE A 72 -8.72 -15.38 -5.32
CA ILE A 72 -7.62 -16.12 -4.68
C ILE A 72 -6.62 -16.62 -5.73
N GLU A 73 -7.10 -17.22 -6.81
CA GLU A 73 -6.24 -17.80 -7.86
C GLU A 73 -5.42 -16.74 -8.61
N GLY A 74 -6.04 -15.60 -8.94
CA GLY A 74 -5.39 -14.47 -9.61
C GLY A 74 -4.74 -13.49 -8.64
N PHE A 75 -4.74 -13.81 -7.35
CA PHE A 75 -4.16 -12.98 -6.31
C PHE A 75 -4.74 -11.55 -6.30
N GLY A 76 -6.05 -11.40 -6.56
CA GLY A 76 -6.71 -10.09 -6.62
C GLY A 76 -6.25 -9.21 -7.79
N ARG A 77 -5.55 -9.78 -8.79
CA ARG A 77 -4.97 -9.00 -9.90
C ARG A 77 -5.78 -9.09 -11.19
N ARG A 78 -6.71 -10.05 -11.29
CA ARG A 78 -7.58 -10.16 -12.45
C ARG A 78 -8.68 -9.11 -12.37
N LYS A 79 -8.89 -8.38 -13.47
CA LYS A 79 -10.00 -7.42 -13.58
C LYS A 79 -11.31 -8.20 -13.69
N LEU A 80 -12.11 -8.15 -12.64
CA LEU A 80 -13.43 -8.77 -12.59
C LEU A 80 -14.50 -7.71 -12.87
N LYS A 81 -15.61 -8.14 -13.49
CA LYS A 81 -16.78 -7.29 -13.65
C LYS A 81 -17.57 -7.31 -12.33
N VAL A 82 -17.56 -6.19 -11.64
CA VAL A 82 -18.23 -6.02 -10.34
C VAL A 82 -19.03 -4.71 -10.32
N SER A 83 -20.15 -4.71 -9.65
CA SER A 83 -20.94 -3.51 -9.40
C SER A 83 -20.42 -2.69 -8.21
N HIS A 84 -20.78 -1.43 -8.10
CA HIS A 84 -20.45 -0.59 -6.94
C HIS A 84 -20.98 -1.17 -5.63
N ASN A 85 -22.15 -1.80 -5.63
CA ASN A 85 -22.71 -2.45 -4.45
C ASN A 85 -21.87 -3.67 -4.02
N GLU A 86 -21.39 -4.46 -4.97
CA GLU A 86 -20.48 -5.58 -4.67
C GLU A 86 -19.15 -5.05 -4.11
N ILE A 87 -18.54 -4.04 -4.72
CA ILE A 87 -17.32 -3.39 -4.19
C ILE A 87 -17.56 -2.92 -2.76
N ARG A 88 -18.67 -2.22 -2.52
CA ARG A 88 -19.03 -1.75 -1.16
C ARG A 88 -19.12 -2.91 -0.17
N SER A 89 -19.82 -3.98 -0.52
CA SER A 89 -20.02 -5.14 0.35
C SER A 89 -18.69 -5.86 0.65
N LEU A 90 -17.84 -6.04 -0.39
CA LEU A 90 -16.50 -6.62 -0.24
C LEU A 90 -15.61 -5.81 0.71
N LEU A 91 -15.65 -4.48 0.60
CA LEU A 91 -14.88 -3.57 1.46
C LEU A 91 -15.38 -3.62 2.90
N ILE A 92 -16.70 -3.55 3.12
CA ILE A 92 -17.28 -3.62 4.47
C ILE A 92 -16.83 -4.90 5.16
N TYR A 93 -16.98 -6.05 4.52
CA TYR A 93 -16.60 -7.33 5.10
C TYR A 93 -15.11 -7.37 5.50
N GLN A 94 -14.24 -7.04 4.55
CA GLN A 94 -12.80 -7.16 4.72
C GLN A 94 -12.25 -6.16 5.75
N ILE A 95 -12.67 -4.90 5.68
CA ILE A 95 -12.19 -3.85 6.60
C ILE A 95 -12.72 -4.09 8.01
N SER A 96 -14.02 -4.41 8.18
CA SER A 96 -14.61 -4.69 9.49
C SER A 96 -13.98 -5.91 10.15
N THR A 97 -13.63 -6.94 9.37
CA THR A 97 -12.90 -8.11 9.89
C THR A 97 -11.55 -7.70 10.49
N LEU A 98 -10.76 -6.88 9.77
CA LEU A 98 -9.47 -6.42 10.28
C LEU A 98 -9.61 -5.48 11.47
N ILE A 99 -10.63 -4.61 11.49
CA ILE A 99 -10.94 -3.77 12.68
C ILE A 99 -11.23 -4.67 13.89
N GLY A 100 -12.08 -5.69 13.73
CA GLY A 100 -12.42 -6.61 14.82
C GLY A 100 -11.21 -7.35 15.37
N ILE A 101 -10.38 -7.92 14.50
CA ILE A 101 -9.17 -8.65 14.93
C ILE A 101 -8.15 -7.71 15.59
N THR A 102 -7.91 -6.53 15.00
CA THR A 102 -6.96 -5.56 15.55
C THR A 102 -7.42 -5.05 16.92
N SER A 103 -8.73 -4.81 17.07
CA SER A 103 -9.33 -4.40 18.35
C SER A 103 -9.25 -5.51 19.40
N PHE A 104 -9.48 -6.76 19.02
CA PHE A 104 -9.31 -7.91 19.91
C PHE A 104 -7.88 -8.02 20.47
N LEU A 105 -6.88 -7.62 19.67
CA LEU A 105 -5.47 -7.58 20.08
C LEU A 105 -5.08 -6.29 20.80
N GLY A 106 -6.04 -5.45 21.20
CA GLY A 106 -5.82 -4.24 21.99
C GLY A 106 -5.25 -3.06 21.18
N SER A 107 -5.39 -3.08 19.86
CA SER A 107 -4.89 -2.02 18.97
C SER A 107 -6.00 -1.48 18.07
N LYS A 108 -5.67 -0.54 17.18
CA LYS A 108 -6.59 0.05 16.21
C LYS A 108 -6.08 -0.11 14.80
N LEU A 109 -6.98 -0.37 13.87
CA LEU A 109 -6.68 -0.30 12.44
C LEU A 109 -6.29 1.14 12.08
N HIS A 110 -5.19 1.33 11.37
CA HIS A 110 -4.66 2.65 11.08
C HIS A 110 -5.08 3.18 9.71
N HIS A 111 -5.10 2.31 8.70
CA HIS A 111 -5.36 2.73 7.33
C HIS A 111 -5.97 1.61 6.48
N VAL A 112 -6.45 2.00 5.33
CA VAL A 112 -6.89 1.10 4.27
C VAL A 112 -6.09 1.39 3.01
N LYS A 113 -5.67 0.34 2.33
CA LYS A 113 -5.08 0.38 0.99
C LYS A 113 -5.68 -0.73 0.15
N VAL A 114 -6.49 -0.40 -0.84
CA VAL A 114 -7.07 -1.43 -1.72
C VAL A 114 -6.01 -2.12 -2.56
N HIS A 115 -6.23 -3.40 -2.88
CA HIS A 115 -5.26 -4.25 -3.56
C HIS A 115 -5.52 -4.42 -5.06
N GLY A 116 -4.45 -4.58 -5.81
CA GLY A 116 -4.40 -5.21 -7.13
C GLY A 116 -5.30 -4.58 -8.18
N ALA A 117 -6.20 -5.39 -8.76
CA ALA A 117 -7.11 -4.93 -9.81
C ALA A 117 -8.04 -3.81 -9.32
N LEU A 118 -8.52 -3.87 -8.08
CA LEU A 118 -9.38 -2.83 -7.51
C LEU A 118 -8.65 -1.48 -7.42
N TYR A 119 -7.37 -1.49 -7.01
CA TYR A 119 -6.53 -0.29 -7.00
C TYR A 119 -6.38 0.32 -8.40
N ASN A 120 -6.08 -0.50 -9.40
CA ASN A 120 -5.88 -0.04 -10.77
C ASN A 120 -7.20 0.44 -11.41
N MET A 121 -8.31 -0.27 -11.16
CA MET A 121 -9.64 0.13 -11.64
C MET A 121 -10.03 1.49 -11.08
N ALA A 122 -9.89 1.68 -9.78
CA ALA A 122 -10.19 2.94 -9.13
C ALA A 122 -9.23 4.09 -9.53
N SER A 123 -8.01 3.78 -9.98
CA SER A 123 -7.11 4.80 -10.53
C SER A 123 -7.58 5.35 -11.87
N LEU A 124 -8.43 4.62 -12.58
CA LEU A 124 -8.97 4.99 -13.91
C LEU A 124 -10.44 5.42 -13.86
N ASP A 125 -11.15 5.08 -12.80
CA ASP A 125 -12.60 5.26 -12.66
C ASP A 125 -12.93 5.99 -11.35
N ASP A 126 -13.42 7.22 -11.48
CA ASP A 126 -13.73 8.08 -10.34
C ASP A 126 -14.96 7.62 -9.54
N GLU A 127 -15.88 6.87 -10.15
CA GLU A 127 -17.05 6.32 -9.45
C GLU A 127 -16.62 5.16 -8.55
N ILE A 128 -15.70 4.30 -9.03
CA ILE A 128 -15.09 3.26 -8.21
C ILE A 128 -14.30 3.88 -7.07
N ALA A 129 -13.47 4.90 -7.34
CA ALA A 129 -12.71 5.62 -6.32
C ALA A 129 -13.65 6.23 -5.27
N THR A 130 -14.75 6.87 -5.70
CA THR A 130 -15.77 7.44 -4.81
C THR A 130 -16.44 6.37 -3.96
N THR A 131 -16.76 5.21 -4.55
CA THR A 131 -17.35 4.09 -3.82
C THR A 131 -16.42 3.60 -2.71
N ILE A 132 -15.12 3.51 -2.99
CA ILE A 132 -14.11 3.10 -2.00
C ILE A 132 -14.02 4.12 -0.87
N VAL A 133 -13.81 5.39 -1.19
CA VAL A 133 -13.64 6.46 -0.19
C VAL A 133 -14.87 6.57 0.70
N LYS A 134 -16.07 6.62 0.09
CA LYS A 134 -17.33 6.68 0.83
C LYS A 134 -17.52 5.47 1.75
N THR A 135 -17.18 4.27 1.28
CA THR A 135 -17.31 3.06 2.10
C THR A 135 -16.36 3.08 3.30
N ILE A 136 -15.14 3.57 3.13
CA ILE A 136 -14.19 3.72 4.24
C ILE A 136 -14.73 4.73 5.26
N HIS A 137 -15.21 5.89 4.80
CA HIS A 137 -15.84 6.89 5.66
C HIS A 137 -17.03 6.31 6.44
N ASP A 138 -17.94 5.58 5.76
CA ASP A 138 -19.11 4.97 6.40
C ASP A 138 -18.74 3.93 7.47
N ILE A 139 -17.56 3.29 7.36
CA ILE A 139 -17.05 2.32 8.33
C ILE A 139 -16.39 3.03 9.53
N ASP A 140 -15.40 3.86 9.26
CA ASP A 140 -14.69 4.66 10.26
C ASP A 140 -14.00 5.85 9.59
N PRO A 141 -14.46 7.09 9.81
CA PRO A 141 -13.89 8.29 9.20
C PRO A 141 -12.46 8.63 9.72
N ASN A 142 -11.98 7.97 10.78
CA ASN A 142 -10.62 8.16 11.29
C ASN A 142 -9.59 7.29 10.56
N LEU A 143 -10.02 6.37 9.70
CA LEU A 143 -9.11 5.56 8.88
C LEU A 143 -8.47 6.43 7.79
N LYS A 144 -7.17 6.27 7.61
CA LYS A 144 -6.46 6.88 6.48
C LYS A 144 -6.65 6.03 5.23
N LEU A 145 -6.66 6.66 4.07
CA LEU A 145 -6.63 5.96 2.79
C LEU A 145 -5.27 6.14 2.11
N TYR A 146 -4.56 5.04 1.90
CA TYR A 146 -3.34 5.01 1.08
C TYR A 146 -3.72 4.71 -0.36
N GLY A 147 -3.29 5.55 -1.27
CA GLY A 147 -3.63 5.41 -2.68
C GLY A 147 -2.66 6.10 -3.62
N PRO A 148 -2.88 6.01 -4.95
CA PRO A 148 -1.93 6.51 -5.94
C PRO A 148 -1.73 8.01 -5.80
N SER A 149 -0.50 8.48 -6.02
CA SER A 149 -0.20 9.92 -5.99
C SER A 149 -0.83 10.67 -7.17
N MET A 150 -2.15 10.66 -7.24
CA MET A 150 -2.96 11.32 -8.26
C MET A 150 -3.90 12.32 -7.59
N LEU A 151 -3.97 13.55 -8.12
CA LEU A 151 -4.75 14.64 -7.53
C LEU A 151 -6.21 14.25 -7.28
N LYS A 152 -6.86 13.56 -8.21
CA LYS A 152 -8.28 13.18 -8.12
C LYS A 152 -8.62 12.34 -6.89
N TRP A 153 -7.73 11.47 -6.43
CA TRP A 153 -7.96 10.68 -5.22
C TRP A 153 -7.98 11.55 -3.97
N GLY A 154 -7.07 12.52 -3.88
CA GLY A 154 -7.05 13.52 -2.80
C GLY A 154 -8.32 14.38 -2.81
N ASP A 155 -8.78 14.81 -3.98
CA ASP A 155 -9.99 15.61 -4.11
C ASP A 155 -11.27 14.82 -3.74
N ILE A 156 -11.35 13.55 -4.13
CA ILE A 156 -12.45 12.66 -3.72
C ILE A 156 -12.41 12.43 -2.20
N SER A 157 -11.26 12.10 -1.65
CA SER A 157 -11.11 11.83 -0.21
C SER A 157 -11.48 13.05 0.64
N LYS A 158 -11.12 14.25 0.21
CA LYS A 158 -11.47 15.51 0.87
C LYS A 158 -12.98 15.76 0.94
N LYS A 159 -13.75 15.30 -0.06
CA LYS A 159 -15.23 15.45 -0.05
C LYS A 159 -15.90 14.62 1.05
N PHE A 160 -15.22 13.61 1.56
CA PHE A 160 -15.72 12.70 2.59
C PHE A 160 -14.91 12.80 3.89
N ASP A 161 -14.08 13.85 4.08
CA ASP A 161 -13.24 14.05 5.27
C ASP A 161 -12.34 12.84 5.61
N ILE A 162 -11.89 12.08 4.58
CA ILE A 162 -10.92 11.00 4.74
C ILE A 162 -9.51 11.55 4.56
N GLU A 163 -8.63 11.28 5.54
CA GLU A 163 -7.21 11.59 5.40
C GLU A 163 -6.58 10.73 4.30
N TYR A 164 -6.17 11.39 3.21
CA TYR A 164 -5.55 10.74 2.07
C TYR A 164 -4.03 10.83 2.14
N VAL A 165 -3.36 9.69 2.00
CA VAL A 165 -1.90 9.57 2.02
C VAL A 165 -1.41 9.11 0.64
N PRO A 166 -0.82 10.03 -0.15
CA PRO A 166 -0.30 9.71 -1.48
C PRO A 166 0.85 8.70 -1.40
N GLU A 167 0.69 7.60 -2.13
CA GLU A 167 1.63 6.49 -2.17
C GLU A 167 2.49 6.50 -3.43
N VAL A 168 3.76 6.15 -3.26
CA VAL A 168 4.67 5.82 -4.35
C VAL A 168 5.22 4.40 -4.20
N PHE A 169 5.70 3.82 -5.29
CA PHE A 169 6.19 2.44 -5.32
C PHE A 169 7.70 2.42 -5.55
N SER A 170 8.41 1.66 -4.73
CA SER A 170 9.86 1.50 -4.86
C SER A 170 10.27 0.61 -6.04
N ASP A 171 9.39 -0.32 -6.42
CA ASP A 171 9.66 -1.42 -7.34
C ASP A 171 8.83 -1.37 -8.62
N ARG A 172 8.16 -0.25 -8.90
CA ARG A 172 7.27 -0.11 -10.05
C ARG A 172 7.58 1.14 -10.87
N ASN A 173 7.58 0.98 -12.19
CA ASN A 173 7.64 2.09 -13.12
C ASN A 173 6.25 2.70 -13.39
N TYR A 174 6.26 3.96 -13.81
CA TYR A 174 5.08 4.79 -14.02
C TYR A 174 4.93 5.16 -15.49
N ASN A 175 3.68 5.27 -15.94
CA ASN A 175 3.28 5.92 -17.17
C ASN A 175 3.27 7.45 -16.99
N ASP A 176 3.14 8.21 -18.10
CA ASP A 176 3.13 9.67 -18.05
C ASP A 176 1.91 10.28 -17.32
N ASP A 177 0.84 9.52 -17.16
CA ASP A 177 -0.36 9.85 -16.39
C ASP A 177 -0.29 9.44 -14.91
N LEU A 178 0.89 8.97 -14.45
CA LEU A 178 1.16 8.46 -13.11
C LEU A 178 0.44 7.14 -12.76
N THR A 179 -0.18 6.47 -13.71
CA THR A 179 -0.61 5.09 -13.52
C THR A 179 0.60 4.16 -13.51
N LEU A 180 0.48 3.01 -12.84
CA LEU A 180 1.53 2.00 -12.85
C LEU A 180 1.60 1.32 -14.21
N VAL A 181 2.80 1.10 -14.72
CA VAL A 181 3.02 0.32 -15.95
C VAL A 181 2.46 -1.09 -15.77
N ASP A 182 1.73 -1.59 -16.80
CA ASP A 182 1.15 -2.93 -16.75
C ASP A 182 2.24 -4.00 -16.48
N ARG A 183 1.96 -4.94 -15.60
CA ARG A 183 2.93 -5.98 -15.18
C ARG A 183 3.37 -6.91 -16.31
N ASN A 184 2.60 -7.01 -17.39
CA ASN A 184 2.99 -7.77 -18.60
C ASN A 184 4.08 -7.07 -19.40
N ASN A 185 4.32 -5.79 -19.15
CA ASN A 185 5.43 -5.06 -19.76
C ASN A 185 6.73 -5.44 -19.05
N LYS A 186 7.77 -5.82 -19.82
CA LYS A 186 9.09 -6.19 -19.29
C LYS A 186 9.76 -5.13 -18.43
N ASN A 187 9.39 -3.85 -18.61
CA ASN A 187 9.91 -2.72 -17.86
C ASN A 187 8.96 -2.24 -16.77
N ALA A 188 7.98 -3.05 -16.35
CA ALA A 188 7.01 -2.66 -15.31
C ALA A 188 7.60 -2.69 -13.90
N ILE A 189 8.60 -3.55 -13.68
CA ILE A 189 9.16 -3.83 -12.34
C ILE A 189 10.63 -3.40 -12.31
N ILE A 190 11.02 -2.76 -11.22
CA ILE A 190 12.40 -2.46 -10.88
C ILE A 190 12.87 -3.61 -9.97
N ASN A 191 13.83 -4.39 -10.45
CA ASN A 191 14.29 -5.59 -9.74
C ASN A 191 15.50 -5.34 -8.84
N GLU A 192 16.36 -4.39 -9.22
CA GLU A 192 17.59 -4.11 -8.49
C GLU A 192 17.33 -3.16 -7.33
N PRO A 193 17.74 -3.50 -6.09
CA PRO A 193 17.55 -2.64 -4.92
C PRO A 193 18.16 -1.25 -5.07
N VAL A 194 19.31 -1.14 -5.73
CA VAL A 194 19.98 0.16 -5.96
C VAL A 194 19.12 1.06 -6.83
N ASP A 195 18.58 0.54 -7.93
CA ASP A 195 17.70 1.30 -8.83
C ASP A 195 16.40 1.72 -8.12
N GLY A 196 15.85 0.83 -7.28
CA GLY A 196 14.68 1.14 -6.47
C GLY A 196 14.91 2.22 -5.43
N VAL A 197 16.08 2.22 -4.79
CA VAL A 197 16.49 3.29 -3.88
C VAL A 197 16.61 4.62 -4.62
N ASP A 198 17.30 4.67 -5.75
CA ASP A 198 17.44 5.87 -6.56
C ASP A 198 16.10 6.40 -7.05
N HIS A 199 15.19 5.49 -7.44
CA HIS A 199 13.83 5.82 -7.84
C HIS A 199 13.05 6.49 -6.70
N VAL A 200 13.06 5.89 -5.51
CA VAL A 200 12.41 6.46 -4.31
C VAL A 200 13.05 7.79 -3.91
N MET A 201 14.37 7.85 -3.83
CA MET A 201 15.06 9.06 -3.40
C MET A 201 14.85 10.22 -4.35
N ARG A 202 14.69 9.99 -5.66
CA ARG A 202 14.26 11.01 -6.61
C ARG A 202 12.87 11.54 -6.23
N MET A 203 11.89 10.65 -6.06
CA MET A 203 10.52 11.05 -5.72
C MET A 203 10.44 11.84 -4.41
N VAL A 204 11.17 11.40 -3.39
CA VAL A 204 11.19 12.05 -2.07
C VAL A 204 11.91 13.40 -2.09
N LYS A 205 13.08 13.48 -2.73
CA LYS A 205 13.91 14.69 -2.71
C LYS A 205 13.43 15.77 -3.68
N THR A 206 12.91 15.36 -4.83
CA THR A 206 12.60 16.30 -5.93
C THR A 206 11.10 16.43 -6.21
N ASN A 207 10.25 15.62 -5.58
CA ASN A 207 8.83 15.48 -5.91
C ASN A 207 8.60 15.17 -7.40
N GLN A 208 9.50 14.38 -7.99
CA GLN A 208 9.43 13.99 -9.40
C GLN A 208 9.72 12.51 -9.58
N VAL A 209 8.99 11.88 -10.49
CA VAL A 209 9.26 10.53 -10.97
C VAL A 209 9.67 10.58 -12.44
N LYS A 210 10.66 9.75 -12.81
CA LYS A 210 10.98 9.48 -14.22
C LYS A 210 10.08 8.36 -14.72
N THR A 211 9.26 8.64 -15.71
CA THR A 211 8.33 7.68 -16.30
C THR A 211 9.02 6.74 -17.28
N ILE A 212 8.32 5.68 -17.70
CA ILE A 212 8.85 4.69 -18.66
C ILE A 212 9.23 5.31 -20.02
N SER A 213 8.58 6.43 -20.41
CA SER A 213 8.90 7.22 -21.61
C SER A 213 10.10 8.15 -21.42
N GLY A 214 10.67 8.22 -20.21
CA GLY A 214 11.81 9.08 -19.88
C GLY A 214 11.44 10.50 -19.42
N ASN A 215 10.16 10.84 -19.42
CA ASN A 215 9.67 12.14 -18.96
C ASN A 215 9.74 12.27 -17.44
N LEU A 216 9.91 13.51 -16.94
CA LEU A 216 9.76 13.81 -15.52
C LEU A 216 8.32 14.29 -15.27
N ARG A 217 7.68 13.72 -14.24
CA ARG A 217 6.35 14.08 -13.78
C ARG A 217 6.36 14.40 -12.30
N SER A 218 5.60 15.43 -11.91
CA SER A 218 5.41 15.75 -10.49
C SER A 218 4.67 14.64 -9.80
N ILE A 219 5.17 14.22 -8.64
CA ILE A 219 4.56 13.16 -7.81
C ILE A 219 4.74 13.53 -6.33
N LYS A 220 3.76 13.21 -5.50
CA LYS A 220 3.83 13.41 -4.06
C LYS A 220 4.06 12.06 -3.36
N ALA A 221 5.10 11.95 -2.54
CA ALA A 221 5.44 10.76 -1.81
C ALA A 221 5.26 11.00 -0.30
N GLU A 222 4.17 10.51 0.28
CA GLU A 222 3.95 10.51 1.74
C GLU A 222 4.08 9.11 2.32
N THR A 223 3.88 8.06 1.50
CA THR A 223 4.18 6.69 1.85
C THR A 223 4.85 5.96 0.69
N ILE A 224 5.70 4.99 0.99
CA ILE A 224 6.45 4.21 0.01
C ILE A 224 6.04 2.75 0.11
N CYS A 225 5.50 2.22 -0.97
CA CYS A 225 5.14 0.80 -1.07
C CYS A 225 6.35 -0.05 -1.46
N ILE A 226 6.58 -1.10 -0.68
CA ILE A 226 7.51 -2.18 -0.99
C ILE A 226 6.71 -3.47 -1.08
N HIS A 227 6.93 -4.27 -2.11
CA HIS A 227 6.28 -5.56 -2.24
C HIS A 227 7.12 -6.65 -1.57
N GLY A 228 6.58 -7.28 -0.53
CA GLY A 228 7.26 -8.32 0.25
C GLY A 228 7.44 -9.67 -0.46
N ASP A 229 6.82 -9.85 -1.63
CA ASP A 229 6.91 -11.07 -2.45
C ASP A 229 8.09 -11.09 -3.43
N GLN A 230 8.90 -10.04 -3.47
CA GLN A 230 10.12 -10.02 -4.26
C GLN A 230 11.28 -10.66 -3.49
N ASN A 231 12.15 -11.37 -4.19
CA ASN A 231 13.32 -12.01 -3.59
C ASN A 231 14.21 -11.02 -2.84
N ASN A 232 14.25 -9.76 -3.27
CA ASN A 232 15.09 -8.70 -2.73
C ASN A 232 14.32 -7.71 -1.83
N ALA A 233 13.11 -8.06 -1.37
CA ALA A 233 12.25 -7.16 -0.58
C ALA A 233 12.91 -6.65 0.70
N ILE A 234 13.71 -7.50 1.37
CA ILE A 234 14.46 -7.14 2.58
C ILE A 234 15.51 -6.08 2.26
N ASP A 235 16.25 -6.26 1.17
CA ASP A 235 17.29 -5.31 0.75
C ASP A 235 16.69 -3.98 0.32
N PHE A 236 15.55 -4.00 -0.38
CA PHE A 236 14.78 -2.79 -0.69
C PHE A 236 14.40 -2.05 0.60
N ALA A 237 13.75 -2.74 1.56
CA ALA A 237 13.30 -2.14 2.80
C ALA A 237 14.47 -1.56 3.61
N LYS A 238 15.54 -2.32 3.79
CA LYS A 238 16.74 -1.92 4.53
C LYS A 238 17.42 -0.71 3.89
N ASN A 239 17.70 -0.77 2.59
CA ASN A 239 18.45 0.30 1.92
C ASN A 239 17.63 1.59 1.85
N ILE A 240 16.33 1.52 1.55
CA ILE A 240 15.44 2.68 1.57
C ILE A 240 15.38 3.29 2.98
N SER A 241 15.23 2.48 4.03
CA SER A 241 15.19 2.98 5.42
C SER A 241 16.47 3.73 5.81
N ILE A 242 17.64 3.22 5.41
CA ILE A 242 18.92 3.86 5.64
C ILE A 242 19.00 5.22 4.94
N GLU A 243 18.66 5.29 3.65
CA GLU A 243 18.74 6.54 2.88
C GLU A 243 17.72 7.59 3.36
N LEU A 244 16.52 7.18 3.73
CA LEU A 244 15.51 8.07 4.31
C LEU A 244 15.95 8.61 5.68
N SER A 245 16.59 7.78 6.51
CA SER A 245 17.13 8.21 7.81
C SER A 245 18.19 9.30 7.67
N LYS A 246 19.06 9.21 6.64
CA LYS A 246 20.11 10.24 6.38
C LYS A 246 19.53 11.62 6.08
N ILE A 247 18.31 11.68 5.58
CA ILE A 247 17.64 12.95 5.23
C ILE A 247 16.56 13.36 6.23
N GLY A 248 16.48 12.66 7.40
CA GLY A 248 15.52 12.99 8.46
C GLY A 248 14.06 12.65 8.13
N HIS A 249 13.81 11.79 7.17
CA HIS A 249 12.47 11.39 6.74
C HIS A 249 12.02 10.03 7.29
N TYR A 250 12.82 9.39 8.12
CA TYR A 250 12.51 8.10 8.71
C TYR A 250 12.99 8.03 10.15
N GLU A 251 12.07 7.85 11.09
CA GLU A 251 12.34 7.80 12.53
C GLU A 251 11.89 6.46 13.14
N LYS A 252 12.39 5.33 12.65
CA LYS A 252 12.28 4.09 13.42
C LYS A 252 13.57 3.93 14.21
N LYS A 253 13.48 4.05 15.55
CA LYS A 253 14.59 3.71 16.44
C LYS A 253 14.73 2.19 16.45
N PHE A 254 15.88 1.70 16.00
CA PHE A 254 16.27 0.30 16.08
C PHE A 254 16.55 -0.07 17.53
#